data_ccd1ab28cee99f86f6d220bff78c4b41
#
_entry.id   ccd1ab28cee99f86f6d220bff78c4b41
#
_cell.length_a   1.000
_cell.length_b   1.000
_cell.length_c   1.000
_cell.angle_alpha   90.00
_cell.angle_beta   90.00
_cell.angle_gamma   90.00
#
_symmetry.space_group_name_H-M   'P 1'
#
loop_
_entity.id
_entity.type
_entity.pdbx_description
1 polymer ?
#
loop_
_entity_poly.entity_id
_entity_poly.type
_entity_poly.pdbx_seq_one_letter_code
_entity_poly.pdbx_strand_id
1 'polypeptide(L)'
;MLRICRKLNIKSTIKYSNNGCTRQAANPQYIAENILNREFTAKAPNEKWLTDVTEFHYYIGMEKHKVYLSAILDLYDRRIVSYVIRDKNNNALVFDTVDNALLRNPGAQPLFHSDRGFQYTNRTFHTKLVTAGIIQSMSRVA
;
A
#
# COMPACT_ATOMS: atom_id res chain seq x y z
N MET A 1 22.80 -17.67 7.10
CA MET A 1 23.25 -17.06 5.83
C MET A 1 24.33 -15.98 6.00
N LEU A 2 24.15 -14.94 6.80
CA LEU A 2 25.14 -13.84 7.05
C LEU A 2 26.52 -14.34 7.53
N ARG A 3 26.58 -15.40 8.34
CA ARG A 3 27.85 -15.96 8.88
C ARG A 3 28.73 -16.57 7.78
N ILE A 4 28.13 -17.23 6.79
CA ILE A 4 28.83 -17.85 5.65
C ILE A 4 29.36 -16.75 4.72
N CYS A 5 28.57 -15.74 4.41
CA CYS A 5 28.99 -14.61 3.59
C CYS A 5 30.18 -13.87 4.20
N ARG A 6 30.19 -13.67 5.54
CA ARG A 6 31.33 -13.06 6.24
C ARG A 6 32.58 -13.93 6.17
N LYS A 7 32.45 -15.27 6.35
CA LYS A 7 33.58 -16.20 6.31
C LYS A 7 34.21 -16.31 4.90
N LEU A 8 33.38 -16.19 3.87
CA LEU A 8 33.81 -16.24 2.46
C LEU A 8 34.09 -14.85 1.86
N ASN A 9 34.05 -13.80 2.67
CA ASN A 9 34.20 -12.39 2.25
C ASN A 9 33.31 -11.96 1.09
N ILE A 10 32.11 -12.57 0.99
CA ILE A 10 31.12 -12.24 -0.03
C ILE A 10 30.37 -10.98 0.43
N LYS A 11 30.48 -9.92 -0.36
CA LYS A 11 29.77 -8.65 -0.15
C LYS A 11 28.76 -8.47 -1.26
N SER A 12 27.53 -8.05 -0.90
CA SER A 12 26.54 -7.65 -1.90
C SER A 12 27.02 -6.40 -2.63
N THR A 13 26.97 -6.42 -3.96
CA THR A 13 27.21 -5.25 -4.80
C THR A 13 25.96 -4.41 -5.01
N ILE A 14 24.81 -4.92 -4.55
CA ILE A 14 23.53 -4.20 -4.63
C ILE A 14 23.57 -3.06 -3.62
N LYS A 15 23.66 -1.83 -4.11
CA LYS A 15 23.40 -0.64 -3.29
C LYS A 15 21.88 -0.55 -3.11
N TYR A 16 21.39 -0.84 -1.90
CA TYR A 16 20.04 -0.48 -1.53
C TYR A 16 19.94 1.05 -1.55
N SER A 17 19.37 1.60 -2.61
CA SER A 17 18.84 2.96 -2.53
C SER A 17 17.44 2.84 -1.93
N ASN A 18 17.17 3.55 -0.84
CA ASN A 18 15.83 3.68 -0.24
C ASN A 18 14.90 4.52 -1.14
N ASN A 19 14.86 4.21 -2.43
CA ASN A 19 13.95 4.83 -3.38
C ASN A 19 12.60 4.08 -3.37
N GLY A 20 12.00 3.92 -2.19
CA GLY A 20 10.61 3.49 -2.11
C GLY A 20 9.74 4.48 -2.87
N CYS A 21 8.76 4.00 -3.64
CA CYS A 21 7.83 4.85 -4.37
C CYS A 21 6.90 5.62 -3.42
N THR A 22 6.73 5.12 -2.21
CA THR A 22 5.94 5.74 -1.17
C THR A 22 6.85 6.53 -0.24
N ARG A 23 6.78 7.85 -0.33
CA ARG A 23 7.46 8.72 0.65
C ARG A 23 6.68 8.68 1.95
N GLN A 24 7.36 8.40 3.06
CA GLN A 24 6.78 8.64 4.37
C GLN A 24 6.38 10.10 4.47
N ALA A 25 5.21 10.36 5.04
CA ALA A 25 4.78 11.74 5.29
C ALA A 25 5.76 12.39 6.28
N ALA A 26 6.35 13.52 5.89
CA ALA A 26 7.21 14.30 6.79
C ALA A 26 6.44 14.77 8.05
N ASN A 27 5.14 15.06 7.88
CA ASN A 27 4.21 15.40 8.95
C ASN A 27 2.91 14.60 8.76
N PRO A 28 2.81 13.36 9.30
CA PRO A 28 1.61 12.55 9.18
C PRO A 28 0.46 13.24 9.94
N GLN A 29 -0.67 13.44 9.27
CA GLN A 29 -1.86 14.06 9.88
C GLN A 29 -2.62 13.05 10.76
N TYR A 30 -2.54 11.76 10.42
CA TYR A 30 -3.16 10.66 11.13
C TYR A 30 -2.31 9.40 11.02
N ILE A 31 -2.14 8.67 12.12
CA ILE A 31 -1.47 7.37 12.14
C ILE A 31 -2.38 6.38 12.84
N ALA A 32 -2.83 5.36 12.11
CA ALA A 32 -3.64 4.28 12.67
C ALA A 32 -2.76 3.24 13.39
N GLU A 33 -3.35 2.57 14.37
CA GLU A 33 -2.74 1.45 15.07
C GLU A 33 -2.52 0.25 14.14
N ASN A 34 -1.51 -0.57 14.41
CA ASN A 34 -1.30 -1.82 13.67
C ASN A 34 -2.22 -2.92 14.22
N ILE A 35 -3.45 -2.94 13.76
CA ILE A 35 -4.45 -3.92 14.16
C ILE A 35 -4.24 -5.26 13.45
N LEU A 36 -3.76 -5.25 12.19
CA LEU A 36 -3.50 -6.47 11.42
C LEU A 36 -2.47 -7.38 12.10
N ASN A 37 -1.47 -6.77 12.76
CA ASN A 37 -0.43 -7.45 13.58
C ASN A 37 0.15 -8.72 12.94
N ARG A 38 0.44 -8.69 11.61
CA ARG A 38 0.95 -9.80 10.79
C ARG A 38 0.00 -10.98 10.58
N GLU A 39 -1.26 -10.85 10.95
CA GLU A 39 -2.28 -11.86 10.70
C GLU A 39 -2.89 -11.69 9.30
N PHE A 40 -2.21 -12.23 8.28
CA PHE A 40 -2.58 -12.11 6.87
C PHE A 40 -3.59 -13.15 6.39
N THR A 41 -4.29 -13.81 7.29
CA THR A 41 -5.37 -14.73 6.98
C THR A 41 -6.72 -14.07 7.26
N ALA A 42 -7.69 -14.30 6.37
CA ALA A 42 -9.07 -13.88 6.54
C ALA A 42 -9.99 -15.11 6.45
N LYS A 43 -11.13 -15.08 7.14
CA LYS A 43 -12.10 -16.20 7.19
C LYS A 43 -13.21 -16.04 6.16
N ALA A 44 -13.43 -14.83 5.69
CA ALA A 44 -14.49 -14.49 4.74
C ALA A 44 -14.02 -13.40 3.75
N PRO A 45 -14.65 -13.33 2.56
CA PRO A 45 -14.43 -12.23 1.62
C PRO A 45 -14.72 -10.87 2.26
N ASN A 46 -13.94 -9.86 1.89
CA ASN A 46 -14.05 -8.49 2.39
C ASN A 46 -13.88 -8.33 3.92
N GLU A 47 -13.21 -9.28 4.58
CA GLU A 47 -12.85 -9.15 6.01
C GLU A 47 -11.60 -8.31 6.20
N LYS A 48 -10.57 -8.53 5.36
CA LYS A 48 -9.29 -7.82 5.43
C LYS A 48 -8.81 -7.46 4.03
N TRP A 49 -8.57 -6.18 3.81
CA TRP A 49 -7.99 -5.64 2.58
C TRP A 49 -6.59 -5.10 2.83
N LEU A 50 -5.67 -5.46 1.95
CA LEU A 50 -4.30 -4.96 1.94
C LEU A 50 -4.11 -4.03 0.74
N THR A 51 -3.43 -2.91 0.93
CA THR A 51 -3.17 -1.96 -0.16
C THR A 51 -1.72 -1.51 -0.17
N ASP A 52 -1.23 -1.24 -1.37
CA ASP A 52 0.08 -0.64 -1.61
C ASP A 52 0.09 0.16 -2.92
N VAL A 53 1.08 1.04 -3.06
CA VAL A 53 1.35 1.79 -4.29
C VAL A 53 2.69 1.37 -4.85
N THR A 54 2.68 0.84 -6.07
CA THR A 54 3.88 0.40 -6.79
C THR A 54 4.23 1.36 -7.92
N GLU A 55 5.50 1.74 -8.02
CA GLU A 55 6.03 2.53 -9.14
C GLU A 55 6.60 1.60 -10.20
N PHE A 56 6.17 1.77 -11.45
CA PHE A 56 6.74 1.12 -12.62
C PHE A 56 7.45 2.14 -13.50
N HIS A 57 8.46 1.65 -14.21
CA HIS A 57 9.16 2.42 -15.22
C HIS A 57 8.93 1.78 -16.58
N TYR A 58 8.73 2.61 -17.60
CA TYR A 58 8.68 2.17 -19.00
C TYR A 58 9.42 3.16 -19.88
N TYR A 59 9.72 2.76 -21.10
CA TYR A 59 10.49 3.56 -22.05
C TYR A 59 9.68 3.80 -23.31
N ILE A 60 9.72 5.05 -23.81
CA ILE A 60 9.24 5.41 -25.13
C ILE A 60 10.47 5.94 -25.88
N GLY A 61 11.00 5.13 -26.80
CA GLY A 61 12.30 5.42 -27.40
C GLY A 61 13.41 5.42 -26.33
N MET A 62 14.10 6.56 -26.16
CA MET A 62 15.16 6.74 -25.15
C MET A 62 14.67 7.43 -23.88
N GLU A 63 13.41 7.85 -23.82
CA GLU A 63 12.85 8.55 -22.66
C GLU A 63 12.27 7.57 -21.64
N LYS A 64 12.66 7.77 -20.38
CA LYS A 64 12.17 6.99 -19.24
C LYS A 64 10.96 7.66 -18.62
N HIS A 65 9.84 6.94 -18.60
CA HIS A 65 8.59 7.37 -18.00
C HIS A 65 8.27 6.56 -16.74
N LYS A 66 7.39 7.09 -15.91
CA LYS A 66 6.90 6.45 -14.69
C LYS A 66 5.40 6.31 -14.74
N VAL A 67 4.91 5.24 -14.13
CA VAL A 67 3.50 5.00 -13.86
C VAL A 67 3.35 4.38 -12.48
N TYR A 68 2.26 4.72 -11.80
CA TYR A 68 1.96 4.28 -10.46
C TYR A 68 0.69 3.45 -10.44
N LEU A 69 0.77 2.29 -9.82
CA LEU A 69 -0.35 1.38 -9.59
C LEU A 69 -0.70 1.43 -8.10
N SER A 70 -1.93 1.83 -7.77
CA SER A 70 -2.53 1.58 -6.48
C SER A 70 -3.47 0.39 -6.61
N ALA A 71 -3.33 -0.60 -5.74
CA ALA A 71 -4.16 -1.80 -5.77
C ALA A 71 -4.64 -2.18 -4.36
N ILE A 72 -5.83 -2.78 -4.29
CA ILE A 72 -6.40 -3.35 -3.06
C ILE A 72 -6.57 -4.85 -3.28
N LEU A 73 -5.99 -5.65 -2.38
CA LEU A 73 -6.02 -7.10 -2.36
C LEU A 73 -6.92 -7.58 -1.21
N ASP A 74 -7.85 -8.50 -1.49
CA ASP A 74 -8.57 -9.24 -0.45
C ASP A 74 -7.68 -10.37 0.10
N LEU A 75 -7.52 -10.42 1.42
CA LEU A 75 -6.68 -11.44 2.05
C LEU A 75 -7.34 -12.82 2.13
N TYR A 76 -8.64 -12.93 1.88
CA TYR A 76 -9.35 -14.20 1.88
C TYR A 76 -9.00 -15.07 0.66
N ASP A 77 -9.24 -14.56 -0.54
CA ASP A 77 -9.08 -15.29 -1.80
C ASP A 77 -7.94 -14.77 -2.67
N ARG A 78 -7.22 -13.73 -2.21
CA ARG A 78 -6.11 -13.06 -2.91
C ARG A 78 -6.51 -12.38 -4.22
N ARG A 79 -7.78 -12.10 -4.43
CA ARG A 79 -8.24 -11.34 -5.58
C ARG A 79 -7.90 -9.85 -5.44
N ILE A 80 -7.71 -9.20 -6.58
CA ILE A 80 -7.64 -7.73 -6.64
C ILE A 80 -9.07 -7.18 -6.58
N VAL A 81 -9.40 -6.53 -5.49
CA VAL A 81 -10.71 -5.89 -5.27
C VAL A 81 -10.88 -4.68 -6.19
N SER A 82 -9.85 -3.85 -6.26
CA SER A 82 -9.79 -2.66 -7.11
C SER A 82 -8.36 -2.27 -7.39
N TYR A 83 -8.15 -1.56 -8.51
CA TYR A 83 -6.88 -0.91 -8.82
C TYR A 83 -7.11 0.34 -9.67
N VAL A 84 -6.15 1.27 -9.58
CA VAL A 84 -6.06 2.46 -10.45
C VAL A 84 -4.60 2.64 -10.86
N ILE A 85 -4.40 3.02 -12.13
CA ILE A 85 -3.08 3.32 -12.70
C ILE A 85 -3.07 4.80 -13.11
N ARG A 86 -2.02 5.53 -12.73
CA ARG A 86 -1.82 6.95 -13.07
C ARG A 86 -0.34 7.27 -13.30
N ASP A 87 -0.09 8.36 -13.99
CA ASP A 87 1.24 8.95 -14.21
C ASP A 87 1.76 9.72 -12.99
N LYS A 88 0.90 10.01 -12.01
CA LYS A 88 1.22 10.78 -10.80
C LYS A 88 0.90 10.01 -9.53
N ASN A 89 1.87 9.99 -8.61
CA ASN A 89 1.71 9.45 -7.26
C ASN A 89 1.15 10.54 -6.34
N ASN A 90 -0.17 10.64 -6.25
CA ASN A 90 -0.89 11.64 -5.45
C ASN A 90 -2.03 11.00 -4.65
N ASN A 91 -2.69 11.80 -3.81
CA ASN A 91 -3.81 11.32 -2.99
C ASN A 91 -4.97 10.79 -3.84
N ALA A 92 -5.25 11.40 -4.99
CA ALA A 92 -6.33 10.98 -5.88
C ALA A 92 -6.16 9.53 -6.38
N LEU A 93 -4.91 9.07 -6.60
CA LEU A 93 -4.63 7.69 -7.00
C LEU A 93 -5.21 6.69 -6.01
N VAL A 94 -4.95 6.89 -4.70
CA VAL A 94 -5.39 5.98 -3.63
C VAL A 94 -6.87 6.17 -3.32
N PHE A 95 -7.37 7.41 -3.34
CA PHE A 95 -8.77 7.72 -3.06
C PHE A 95 -9.70 7.07 -4.08
N ASP A 96 -9.39 7.20 -5.37
CA ASP A 96 -10.18 6.57 -6.43
C ASP A 96 -10.11 5.04 -6.37
N THR A 97 -8.96 4.49 -5.93
CA THR A 97 -8.84 3.04 -5.75
C THR A 97 -9.81 2.54 -4.66
N VAL A 98 -9.94 3.27 -3.55
CA VAL A 98 -10.90 2.94 -2.48
C VAL A 98 -12.34 3.16 -2.95
N ASP A 99 -12.63 4.26 -3.64
CA ASP A 99 -13.99 4.52 -4.16
C ASP A 99 -14.45 3.41 -5.10
N ASN A 100 -13.59 2.99 -6.02
CA ASN A 100 -13.88 1.87 -6.93
C ASN A 100 -14.06 0.54 -6.17
N ALA A 101 -13.30 0.31 -5.09
CA ALA A 101 -13.44 -0.89 -4.27
C ALA A 101 -14.80 -0.93 -3.58
N LEU A 102 -15.24 0.18 -2.98
CA LEU A 102 -16.52 0.31 -2.31
C LEU A 102 -17.70 0.22 -3.28
N LEU A 103 -17.57 0.82 -4.46
CA LEU A 103 -18.59 0.74 -5.51
C LEU A 103 -18.83 -0.71 -5.97
N ARG A 104 -17.75 -1.50 -6.08
CA ARG A 104 -17.83 -2.91 -6.50
C ARG A 104 -18.25 -3.86 -5.37
N ASN A 105 -18.08 -3.45 -4.12
CA ASN A 105 -18.41 -4.24 -2.93
C ASN A 105 -19.26 -3.39 -1.97
N PRO A 106 -20.51 -3.06 -2.31
CA PRO A 106 -21.36 -2.21 -1.49
C PRO A 106 -21.60 -2.84 -0.10
N GLY A 107 -21.44 -2.03 0.94
CA GLY A 107 -21.58 -2.47 2.33
C GLY A 107 -20.39 -3.22 2.92
N ALA A 108 -19.28 -3.40 2.18
CA ALA A 108 -18.08 -4.00 2.72
C ALA A 108 -17.43 -3.08 3.78
N GLN A 109 -17.07 -3.66 4.93
CA GLN A 109 -16.42 -2.97 6.05
C GLN A 109 -15.15 -3.72 6.49
N PRO A 110 -14.14 -3.84 5.60
CA PRO A 110 -12.92 -4.58 5.89
C PRO A 110 -12.05 -3.88 6.94
N LEU A 111 -11.15 -4.64 7.56
CA LEU A 111 -9.93 -4.09 8.13
C LEU A 111 -9.00 -3.67 6.96
N PHE A 112 -8.81 -2.37 6.76
CA PHE A 112 -8.03 -1.82 5.66
C PHE A 112 -6.59 -1.56 6.10
N HIS A 113 -5.63 -2.34 5.64
CA HIS A 113 -4.24 -2.25 6.04
C HIS A 113 -3.33 -1.68 4.95
N SER A 114 -2.51 -0.71 5.33
CA SER A 114 -1.53 -0.03 4.46
C SER A 114 -0.19 0.17 5.15
N ASP A 115 0.80 0.67 4.42
CA ASP A 115 1.97 1.31 4.98
C ASP A 115 1.63 2.72 5.53
N ARG A 116 2.66 3.47 5.94
CA ARG A 116 2.54 4.86 6.42
C ARG A 116 2.87 5.89 5.33
N GLY A 117 2.57 5.59 4.09
CA GLY A 117 2.70 6.53 2.99
C GLY A 117 1.87 7.79 3.19
N PHE A 118 2.28 8.89 2.56
CA PHE A 118 1.62 10.20 2.76
C PHE A 118 0.14 10.20 2.36
N GLN A 119 -0.26 9.36 1.41
CA GLN A 119 -1.65 9.21 0.98
C GLN A 119 -2.52 8.62 2.09
N TYR A 120 -2.00 7.59 2.79
CA TYR A 120 -2.74 6.86 3.83
C TYR A 120 -2.77 7.60 5.15
N THR A 121 -1.77 8.44 5.44
CA THR A 121 -1.69 9.28 6.65
C THR A 121 -2.46 10.60 6.49
N ASN A 122 -3.12 10.82 5.37
CA ASN A 122 -3.95 11.98 5.10
C ASN A 122 -5.25 11.93 5.91
N ARG A 123 -5.61 13.04 6.55
CA ARG A 123 -6.83 13.14 7.39
C ARG A 123 -8.12 12.93 6.59
N THR A 124 -8.18 13.46 5.37
CA THR A 124 -9.34 13.27 4.49
C THR A 124 -9.51 11.80 4.11
N PHE A 125 -8.40 11.09 3.87
CA PHE A 125 -8.43 9.65 3.62
C PHE A 125 -8.99 8.87 4.81
N HIS A 126 -8.50 9.15 6.02
CA HIS A 126 -9.01 8.55 7.24
C HIS A 126 -10.52 8.82 7.42
N THR A 127 -10.96 10.06 7.26
CA THR A 127 -12.38 10.42 7.36
C THR A 127 -13.23 9.64 6.34
N LYS A 128 -12.74 9.46 5.10
CA LYS A 128 -13.40 8.67 4.07
C LYS A 128 -13.62 7.22 4.52
N LEU A 129 -12.60 6.56 5.07
CA LEU A 129 -12.69 5.19 5.57
C LEU A 129 -13.69 5.08 6.74
N VAL A 130 -13.61 5.99 7.71
CA VAL A 130 -14.52 6.02 8.86
C VAL A 130 -15.97 6.20 8.42
N THR A 131 -16.24 7.10 7.47
CA THR A 131 -17.59 7.33 6.92
C THR A 131 -18.14 6.06 6.24
N ALA A 132 -17.28 5.24 5.64
CA ALA A 132 -17.66 3.95 5.05
C ALA A 132 -17.73 2.80 6.09
N GLY A 133 -17.48 3.05 7.39
CA GLY A 133 -17.45 2.03 8.44
C GLY A 133 -16.19 1.13 8.38
N ILE A 134 -15.15 1.55 7.68
CA ILE A 134 -13.90 0.79 7.48
C ILE A 134 -12.92 1.12 8.59
N ILE A 135 -12.32 0.09 9.19
CA ILE A 135 -11.29 0.24 10.21
C ILE A 135 -9.92 0.32 9.52
N GLN A 136 -9.21 1.44 9.73
CA GLN A 136 -7.86 1.63 9.20
C GLN A 136 -6.82 1.00 10.11
N SER A 137 -5.87 0.29 9.52
CA SER A 137 -4.68 -0.28 10.18
C SER A 137 -3.44 0.09 9.39
N MET A 138 -2.33 0.39 10.08
CA MET A 138 -1.07 0.73 9.43
C MET A 138 0.08 -0.11 9.94
N SER A 139 1.02 -0.46 9.05
CA SER A 139 2.26 -1.14 9.44
C SER A 139 3.08 -0.29 10.41
N ARG A 140 3.89 -0.93 11.26
CA ARG A 140 4.90 -0.22 12.05
C ARG A 140 6.03 0.25 11.14
N VAL A 141 6.63 1.39 11.48
CA VAL A 141 7.92 1.77 10.88
C VAL A 141 8.97 0.79 11.41
N ALA A 142 9.72 0.18 10.50
CA ALA A 142 10.85 -0.68 10.85
C ALA A 142 12.05 0.16 11.31
#